data_67c20a25fb10a82b5c6960202d165b0e
#
_entry.id   67c20a25fb10a82b5c6960202d165b0e
#
_cell.length_a   1.000
_cell.length_b   1.000
_cell.length_c   1.000
_cell.angle_alpha   90.00
_cell.angle_beta   90.00
_cell.angle_gamma   90.00
#
_symmetry.space_group_name_H-M   'P 1'
#
loop_
_entity.id
_entity.type
_entity.pdbx_description
1 polymer ?
#
loop_
_entity_poly.entity_id
_entity_poly.type
_entity_poly.pdbx_seq_one_letter_code
_entity_poly.pdbx_strand_id
1 'polypeptide(L)'
;MKKYLLYGTAILLLVGCGKNSPKPITQQLPQSWQDYQLRQSHSSPNDTMSEQLTETAPISSSESMEQMKEITSQLFTPDMSDYDKVFVIHHYLVSTVAYDYDNLRADTLPDSVFTAEGALLDHLAVCEGYARAFSWLCEQAGLEELMISGTADNGSGSISHAWNQVQVDGIWYNIDVTWDDPLVEGQVVTDGSNIVYDYFLVPDSVIAENHWAEMPADRNLCTDDRYLASNRQLTIAPYLSEPYFFLSEDAEIQDLAYSCLDSDLSEFQLVFDAPDAEAQNKIDLVLNATQAAMEQLSLCGHISAKATYGIADYILVAVTITPD
;
A
#
# COMPACT_ATOMS: atom_id res chain seq x y z
N MET A 1 13.68 6.30 -1.99
CA MET A 1 13.96 6.07 -3.45
C MET A 1 12.74 6.47 -4.26
N LYS A 2 12.91 7.18 -5.39
CA LYS A 2 11.78 7.46 -6.28
C LYS A 2 11.44 6.15 -7.01
N LYS A 3 10.37 5.46 -6.62
CA LYS A 3 9.80 4.37 -7.43
C LYS A 3 8.98 5.03 -8.55
N TYR A 4 9.47 4.96 -9.79
CA TYR A 4 8.70 5.38 -10.97
C TYR A 4 7.89 4.19 -11.46
N LEU A 5 6.61 4.40 -11.68
CA LEU A 5 5.78 3.42 -12.37
C LEU A 5 6.26 3.33 -13.84
N LEU A 6 6.80 2.19 -14.24
CA LEU A 6 7.31 1.95 -15.57
C LEU A 6 6.33 1.06 -16.34
N TYR A 7 6.13 1.35 -17.62
CA TYR A 7 5.23 0.60 -18.50
C TYR A 7 5.98 0.12 -19.73
N GLY A 8 5.93 -1.19 -19.98
CA GLY A 8 6.42 -1.79 -21.23
C GLY A 8 5.27 -2.42 -22.01
N THR A 9 5.27 -2.35 -23.33
CA THR A 9 4.24 -2.94 -24.19
C THR A 9 4.87 -3.73 -25.33
N ALA A 10 4.49 -5.00 -25.49
CA ALA A 10 4.85 -5.83 -26.62
C ALA A 10 3.58 -6.39 -27.30
N ILE A 11 3.60 -6.59 -28.62
CA ILE A 11 2.44 -7.05 -29.42
C ILE A 11 2.86 -8.21 -30.29
N LEU A 12 2.11 -9.32 -30.26
CA LEU A 12 2.32 -10.50 -31.11
C LEU A 12 0.99 -11.07 -31.63
N LEU A 13 1.03 -11.84 -32.72
CA LEU A 13 -0.15 -12.29 -33.49
C LEU A 13 -0.28 -13.82 -33.57
N LEU A 14 -1.52 -14.41 -33.47
CA LEU A 14 -2.03 -15.67 -34.09
C LEU A 14 -2.63 -16.74 -33.14
N VAL A 15 -3.42 -17.55 -33.52
CA VAL A 15 -4.45 -18.29 -34.22
C VAL A 15 -4.78 -19.65 -33.58
N GLY A 16 -6.03 -20.00 -33.38
CA GLY A 16 -6.61 -21.22 -33.34
C GLY A 16 -7.52 -21.97 -32.39
N CYS A 17 -8.56 -22.63 -32.23
CA CYS A 17 -9.80 -23.01 -31.49
C CYS A 17 -9.94 -24.35 -30.71
N GLY A 18 -10.58 -24.45 -29.50
CA GLY A 18 -11.01 -25.67 -28.74
C GLY A 18 -11.22 -25.50 -27.20
N LYS A 19 -12.01 -26.18 -26.40
CA LYS A 19 -12.52 -25.82 -25.07
C LYS A 19 -12.40 -26.82 -23.92
N ASN A 20 -12.19 -26.40 -22.65
CA ASN A 20 -12.77 -26.78 -21.32
C ASN A 20 -11.89 -26.40 -20.10
N SER A 21 -12.48 -25.91 -19.03
CA SER A 21 -11.89 -24.96 -18.07
C SER A 21 -11.60 -25.45 -16.64
N PRO A 22 -10.61 -24.85 -15.90
CA PRO A 22 -10.62 -24.68 -14.45
C PRO A 22 -10.94 -23.23 -14.00
N LYS A 23 -11.23 -23.04 -12.70
CA LYS A 23 -11.71 -21.77 -12.12
C LYS A 23 -10.57 -20.91 -11.53
N PRO A 24 -10.64 -19.57 -11.63
CA PRO A 24 -9.66 -18.66 -11.03
C PRO A 24 -9.66 -18.73 -9.49
N ILE A 25 -8.47 -18.55 -8.91
CA ILE A 25 -8.30 -18.37 -7.46
C ILE A 25 -8.29 -16.85 -7.21
N THR A 26 -9.41 -16.30 -6.77
CA THR A 26 -9.51 -14.92 -6.32
C THR A 26 -9.11 -14.84 -4.84
N GLN A 27 -8.00 -14.18 -4.53
CA GLN A 27 -7.75 -13.73 -3.16
C GLN A 27 -8.53 -12.43 -2.93
N GLN A 28 -9.45 -12.44 -1.98
CA GLN A 28 -10.18 -11.24 -1.58
C GLN A 28 -9.31 -10.39 -0.63
N LEU A 29 -9.33 -9.07 -0.83
CA LEU A 29 -8.77 -8.11 0.14
C LEU A 29 -9.37 -8.36 1.53
N PRO A 30 -8.63 -8.03 2.62
CA PRO A 30 -9.15 -8.17 3.97
C PRO A 30 -10.54 -7.53 4.13
N GLN A 31 -11.42 -8.15 4.88
CA GLN A 31 -12.79 -7.67 5.09
C GLN A 31 -12.80 -6.24 5.69
N SER A 32 -11.86 -5.95 6.58
CA SER A 32 -11.62 -4.63 7.17
C SER A 32 -11.44 -3.53 6.12
N TRP A 33 -10.72 -3.80 5.04
CA TRP A 33 -10.51 -2.86 3.94
C TRP A 33 -11.80 -2.63 3.13
N GLN A 34 -12.54 -3.70 2.83
CA GLN A 34 -13.83 -3.61 2.14
C GLN A 34 -14.85 -2.82 2.98
N ASP A 35 -14.89 -3.04 4.28
CA ASP A 35 -15.76 -2.35 5.22
C ASP A 35 -15.39 -0.86 5.37
N TYR A 36 -14.08 -0.53 5.32
CA TYR A 36 -13.59 0.84 5.31
C TYR A 36 -14.01 1.57 4.01
N GLN A 37 -13.79 0.97 2.85
CA GLN A 37 -14.22 1.56 1.57
C GLN A 37 -15.73 1.79 1.50
N LEU A 38 -16.54 0.83 1.99
CA LEU A 38 -18.00 0.98 2.05
C LEU A 38 -18.43 2.15 2.93
N ARG A 39 -17.72 2.40 4.04
CA ARG A 39 -17.98 3.56 4.91
C ARG A 39 -17.66 4.88 4.22
N GLN A 40 -16.51 4.98 3.53
CA GLN A 40 -16.11 6.18 2.78
C GLN A 40 -17.06 6.50 1.62
N SER A 41 -17.61 5.49 0.91
CA SER A 41 -18.54 5.70 -0.20
C SER A 41 -19.92 6.27 0.24
N HIS A 42 -20.23 6.28 1.53
CA HIS A 42 -21.46 6.83 2.09
C HIS A 42 -21.29 8.22 2.74
N SER A 43 -20.05 8.67 2.93
CA SER A 43 -19.74 10.03 3.37
C SER A 43 -19.58 10.94 2.15
N SER A 44 -20.57 11.76 1.87
CA SER A 44 -20.52 12.77 0.80
C SER A 44 -19.53 13.88 1.19
N PRO A 45 -18.55 14.21 0.37
CA PRO A 45 -17.69 15.36 0.62
C PRO A 45 -18.42 16.61 0.12
N ASN A 46 -19.20 17.22 0.98
CA ASN A 46 -19.72 18.57 0.76
C ASN A 46 -19.74 19.31 2.09
N ASP A 47 -18.62 19.91 2.42
CA ASP A 47 -18.63 21.23 3.02
C ASP A 47 -17.30 21.92 2.74
N THR A 48 -17.41 22.91 1.86
CA THR A 48 -16.41 23.94 1.62
C THR A 48 -16.23 24.75 2.91
N MET A 49 -15.11 24.57 3.59
CA MET A 49 -14.60 25.56 4.53
C MET A 49 -13.33 26.20 3.98
N SER A 50 -13.55 27.33 3.30
CA SER A 50 -12.55 28.36 3.20
C SER A 50 -12.72 29.28 4.40
N GLU A 51 -11.85 29.24 5.40
CA GLU A 51 -11.69 30.36 6.32
C GLU A 51 -10.26 30.39 6.91
N GLN A 52 -9.62 31.48 6.61
CA GLN A 52 -8.55 32.23 7.31
C GLN A 52 -7.75 31.52 8.39
N LEU A 53 -6.49 31.28 8.08
CA LEU A 53 -5.39 31.05 9.01
C LEU A 53 -5.28 32.22 9.98
N THR A 54 -5.72 32.04 11.19
CA THR A 54 -5.37 32.90 12.34
C THR A 54 -4.34 32.16 13.19
N GLU A 55 -3.20 32.81 13.32
CA GLU A 55 -2.13 32.47 14.24
C GLU A 55 -2.66 32.26 15.66
N THR A 56 -2.68 31.04 16.20
CA THR A 56 -2.93 30.78 17.62
C THR A 56 -2.16 29.57 18.12
N ALA A 57 -1.60 29.79 19.26
CA ALA A 57 -0.72 29.05 20.14
C ALA A 57 -1.03 27.56 20.44
N PRO A 58 -0.10 26.84 21.09
CA PRO A 58 -0.13 25.40 21.25
C PRO A 58 -1.23 24.91 22.21
N ILE A 59 -2.10 24.13 21.69
CA ILE A 59 -2.58 22.82 22.08
C ILE A 59 -3.53 22.56 23.22
N SER A 60 -4.44 21.65 22.90
CA SER A 60 -5.55 21.01 23.56
C SER A 60 -6.55 21.98 24.17
N SER A 61 -7.22 22.69 23.31
CA SER A 61 -8.57 23.14 23.66
C SER A 61 -9.45 21.89 23.88
N SER A 62 -10.45 21.99 24.75
CA SER A 62 -11.43 20.92 24.88
C SER A 62 -12.12 20.60 23.54
N GLU A 63 -12.10 21.54 22.62
CA GLU A 63 -12.65 21.44 21.27
C GLU A 63 -11.80 20.56 20.35
N SER A 64 -10.48 20.77 20.28
CA SER A 64 -9.57 19.89 19.51
C SER A 64 -9.65 18.44 20.00
N MET A 65 -9.68 18.24 21.31
CA MET A 65 -9.81 16.92 21.90
C MET A 65 -11.15 16.25 21.52
N GLU A 66 -12.23 16.99 21.45
CA GLU A 66 -13.54 16.48 21.06
C GLU A 66 -13.56 16.12 19.56
N GLN A 67 -12.98 16.96 18.70
CA GLN A 67 -12.83 16.68 17.27
C GLN A 67 -11.98 15.43 17.01
N MET A 68 -10.85 15.27 17.70
CA MET A 68 -10.02 14.07 17.62
C MET A 68 -10.78 12.80 18.07
N LYS A 69 -11.60 12.89 19.14
CA LYS A 69 -12.48 11.79 19.57
C LYS A 69 -13.58 11.48 18.56
N GLU A 70 -14.10 12.47 17.86
CA GLU A 70 -15.07 12.24 16.79
C GLU A 70 -14.44 11.38 15.67
N ILE A 71 -13.19 11.64 15.29
CA ILE A 71 -12.43 10.80 14.34
C ILE A 71 -12.39 9.34 14.83
N THR A 72 -12.05 9.10 16.10
CA THR A 72 -11.99 7.73 16.62
C THR A 72 -13.33 7.03 16.63
N SER A 73 -14.42 7.76 16.88
CA SER A 73 -15.76 7.19 16.85
C SER A 73 -16.20 6.70 15.47
N GLN A 74 -15.61 7.28 14.41
CA GLN A 74 -15.84 6.89 13.03
C GLN A 74 -14.91 5.74 12.57
N LEU A 75 -13.71 5.65 13.15
CA LEU A 75 -12.71 4.66 12.76
C LEU A 75 -12.98 3.27 13.36
N PHE A 76 -13.40 3.20 14.62
CA PHE A 76 -13.43 1.93 15.35
C PHE A 76 -14.86 1.39 15.55
N THR A 77 -14.99 0.05 15.44
CA THR A 77 -16.18 -0.69 15.84
C THR A 77 -15.83 -1.71 16.93
N PRO A 78 -16.78 -2.12 17.80
CA PRO A 78 -16.48 -2.96 18.96
C PRO A 78 -15.90 -4.35 18.65
N ASP A 79 -16.07 -4.83 17.43
CA ASP A 79 -15.73 -6.21 16.99
C ASP A 79 -14.43 -6.25 16.17
N MET A 80 -13.72 -5.13 16.04
CA MET A 80 -12.42 -5.10 15.35
C MET A 80 -11.35 -5.85 16.13
N SER A 81 -10.60 -6.70 15.43
CA SER A 81 -9.37 -7.30 15.94
C SER A 81 -8.27 -6.23 16.09
N ASP A 82 -7.19 -6.55 16.81
CA ASP A 82 -6.05 -5.63 16.92
C ASP A 82 -5.46 -5.31 15.53
N TYR A 83 -5.35 -6.30 14.64
CA TYR A 83 -4.95 -6.09 13.25
C TYR A 83 -5.87 -5.10 12.51
N ASP A 84 -7.19 -5.28 12.60
CA ASP A 84 -8.14 -4.39 11.93
C ASP A 84 -8.02 -2.95 12.42
N LYS A 85 -7.82 -2.75 13.73
CA LYS A 85 -7.61 -1.42 14.31
C LYS A 85 -6.33 -0.77 13.79
N VAL A 86 -5.19 -1.50 13.82
CA VAL A 86 -3.91 -0.99 13.29
C VAL A 86 -4.03 -0.68 11.79
N PHE A 87 -4.68 -1.56 11.03
CA PHE A 87 -4.90 -1.37 9.60
C PHE A 87 -5.70 -0.09 9.31
N VAL A 88 -6.80 0.15 10.03
CA VAL A 88 -7.63 1.35 9.85
C VAL A 88 -6.89 2.61 10.27
N ILE A 89 -6.10 2.58 11.37
CA ILE A 89 -5.27 3.71 11.79
C ILE A 89 -4.24 4.05 10.72
N HIS A 90 -3.48 3.06 10.25
CA HIS A 90 -2.48 3.24 9.19
C HIS A 90 -3.11 3.84 7.95
N HIS A 91 -4.15 3.20 7.42
CA HIS A 91 -4.82 3.61 6.21
C HIS A 91 -5.43 5.03 6.32
N TYR A 92 -6.03 5.37 7.47
CA TYR A 92 -6.54 6.70 7.74
C TYR A 92 -5.44 7.76 7.66
N LEU A 93 -4.33 7.56 8.37
CA LEU A 93 -3.23 8.53 8.40
C LEU A 93 -2.60 8.71 7.02
N VAL A 94 -2.28 7.62 6.33
CA VAL A 94 -1.67 7.66 4.99
C VAL A 94 -2.60 8.26 3.93
N SER A 95 -3.93 8.17 4.11
CA SER A 95 -4.90 8.72 3.14
C SER A 95 -5.41 10.12 3.46
N THR A 96 -5.12 10.66 4.65
CA THR A 96 -5.68 11.96 5.06
C THR A 96 -4.64 13.00 5.46
N VAL A 97 -3.45 12.57 5.84
CA VAL A 97 -2.37 13.47 6.27
C VAL A 97 -1.40 13.70 5.12
N ALA A 98 -0.97 14.93 4.94
CA ALA A 98 0.06 15.31 3.98
C ALA A 98 1.42 15.52 4.68
N TYR A 99 2.52 15.09 4.06
CA TYR A 99 3.85 15.41 4.59
C TYR A 99 4.25 16.84 4.23
N ASP A 100 4.65 17.64 5.20
CA ASP A 100 4.98 19.06 5.03
C ASP A 100 6.37 19.28 4.39
N TYR A 101 6.50 18.90 3.14
CA TYR A 101 7.74 19.05 2.39
C TYR A 101 8.11 20.49 2.09
N ASP A 102 7.14 21.35 1.87
CA ASP A 102 7.40 22.72 1.44
C ASP A 102 8.00 23.54 2.58
N ASN A 103 7.44 23.48 3.77
CA ASN A 103 8.01 24.12 4.94
C ASN A 103 9.31 23.45 5.40
N LEU A 104 9.45 22.13 5.27
CA LEU A 104 10.71 21.42 5.54
C LEU A 104 11.84 21.93 4.64
N ARG A 105 11.60 22.09 3.35
CA ARG A 105 12.60 22.63 2.39
C ARG A 105 12.92 24.08 2.62
N ALA A 106 11.95 24.86 3.09
CA ALA A 106 12.08 26.27 3.38
C ALA A 106 12.68 26.58 4.77
N ASP A 107 12.88 25.53 5.61
CA ASP A 107 13.28 25.65 7.03
C ASP A 107 12.29 26.52 7.83
N THR A 108 11.01 26.33 7.60
CA THR A 108 9.90 27.13 8.19
C THR A 108 8.80 26.25 8.80
N LEU A 109 9.15 25.04 9.26
CA LEU A 109 8.19 24.11 9.85
C LEU A 109 7.47 24.75 11.06
N PRO A 110 6.13 24.81 11.08
CA PRO A 110 5.39 25.25 12.25
C PRO A 110 5.35 24.16 13.33
N ASP A 111 5.24 24.55 14.60
CA ASP A 111 5.22 23.59 15.72
C ASP A 111 4.07 22.56 15.62
N SER A 112 2.97 22.91 14.97
CA SER A 112 1.80 22.02 14.82
C SER A 112 2.11 20.74 14.05
N VAL A 113 3.00 20.77 13.05
CA VAL A 113 3.32 19.59 12.22
C VAL A 113 4.06 18.46 12.99
N PHE A 114 4.54 18.76 14.18
CA PHE A 114 5.16 17.78 15.09
C PHE A 114 4.16 17.17 16.09
N THR A 115 2.86 17.47 15.98
CA THR A 115 1.85 17.07 16.95
C THR A 115 0.81 16.14 16.35
N ALA A 116 0.15 15.35 17.21
CA ALA A 116 -0.99 14.54 16.80
C ALA A 116 -2.16 15.40 16.28
N GLU A 117 -2.36 16.59 16.86
CA GLU A 117 -3.42 17.53 16.44
C GLU A 117 -3.16 18.07 15.05
N GLY A 118 -1.92 18.49 14.72
CA GLY A 118 -1.56 18.92 13.37
C GLY A 118 -1.83 17.83 12.33
N ALA A 119 -1.46 16.59 12.64
CA ALA A 119 -1.74 15.45 11.77
C ALA A 119 -3.24 15.17 11.63
N LEU A 120 -3.99 15.15 12.74
CA LEU A 120 -5.40 14.69 12.74
C LEU A 120 -6.41 15.78 12.38
N LEU A 121 -6.12 17.06 12.67
CA LEU A 121 -7.05 18.17 12.45
C LEU A 121 -6.63 19.10 11.31
N ASP A 122 -5.31 19.37 11.18
CA ASP A 122 -4.79 20.21 10.08
C ASP A 122 -4.43 19.36 8.86
N HIS A 123 -4.40 18.02 9.00
CA HIS A 123 -4.00 17.07 7.96
C HIS A 123 -2.61 17.36 7.38
N LEU A 124 -1.70 17.90 8.19
CA LEU A 124 -0.34 18.25 7.80
C LEU A 124 0.65 17.87 8.90
N ALA A 125 1.70 17.11 8.58
CA ALA A 125 2.66 16.64 9.56
C ALA A 125 4.04 16.35 8.96
N VAL A 126 5.04 16.23 9.83
CA VAL A 126 6.30 15.54 9.56
C VAL A 126 6.30 14.19 10.31
N CYS A 127 7.36 13.38 10.17
CA CYS A 127 7.42 12.03 10.75
C CYS A 127 7.02 11.96 12.24
N GLU A 128 7.44 12.95 13.05
CA GLU A 128 7.06 13.01 14.47
C GLU A 128 5.55 13.22 14.66
N GLY A 129 4.91 14.05 13.85
CA GLY A 129 3.46 14.27 13.90
C GLY A 129 2.66 13.02 13.49
N TYR A 130 3.11 12.30 12.44
CA TYR A 130 2.55 11.00 12.06
C TYR A 130 2.67 9.98 13.20
N ALA A 131 3.87 9.83 13.78
CA ALA A 131 4.11 8.89 14.85
C ALA A 131 3.28 9.21 16.11
N ARG A 132 3.13 10.49 16.47
CA ARG A 132 2.29 10.95 17.59
C ARG A 132 0.80 10.72 17.33
N ALA A 133 0.34 10.94 16.09
CA ALA A 133 -1.04 10.68 15.71
C ALA A 133 -1.35 9.17 15.76
N PHE A 134 -0.42 8.34 15.29
CA PHE A 134 -0.52 6.89 15.42
C PHE A 134 -0.61 6.46 16.90
N SER A 135 0.30 6.97 17.76
CA SER A 135 0.28 6.71 19.21
C SER A 135 -1.06 7.09 19.83
N TRP A 136 -1.56 8.29 19.54
CA TRP A 136 -2.83 8.75 20.08
C TRP A 136 -4.00 7.87 19.65
N LEU A 137 -4.08 7.50 18.37
CA LEU A 137 -5.14 6.62 17.85
C LEU A 137 -5.04 5.20 18.45
N CYS A 138 -3.84 4.66 18.64
CA CYS A 138 -3.62 3.39 19.34
C CYS A 138 -4.13 3.43 20.78
N GLU A 139 -3.85 4.52 21.53
CA GLU A 139 -4.36 4.71 22.88
C GLU A 139 -5.90 4.67 22.90
N GLN A 140 -6.56 5.38 21.97
CA GLN A 140 -8.03 5.39 21.88
C GLN A 140 -8.59 4.03 21.46
N ALA A 141 -7.85 3.25 20.69
CA ALA A 141 -8.22 1.89 20.27
C ALA A 141 -7.95 0.82 21.33
N GLY A 142 -7.24 1.17 22.42
CA GLY A 142 -6.81 0.24 23.48
C GLY A 142 -5.69 -0.70 23.03
N LEU A 143 -4.84 -0.28 22.09
CA LEU A 143 -3.66 -1.00 21.62
C LEU A 143 -2.43 -0.57 22.43
N GLU A 144 -1.53 -1.52 22.72
CA GLU A 144 -0.19 -1.19 23.26
C GLU A 144 0.72 -0.76 22.10
N GLU A 145 1.37 0.39 22.27
CA GLU A 145 2.30 0.93 21.28
C GLU A 145 3.52 1.57 21.97
N LEU A 146 4.55 1.87 21.18
CA LEU A 146 5.75 2.57 21.61
C LEU A 146 6.27 3.43 20.46
N MET A 147 6.32 4.75 20.63
CA MET A 147 6.95 5.65 19.68
C MET A 147 8.48 5.52 19.77
N ILE A 148 9.14 5.41 18.64
CA ILE A 148 10.59 5.30 18.50
C ILE A 148 11.14 6.56 17.86
N SER A 149 12.18 7.15 18.48
CA SER A 149 13.00 8.21 17.87
C SER A 149 14.34 7.65 17.43
N GLY A 150 14.88 8.16 16.33
CA GLY A 150 16.14 7.69 15.81
C GLY A 150 16.56 8.39 14.53
N THR A 151 17.25 7.65 13.68
CA THR A 151 17.63 8.09 12.33
C THR A 151 17.20 7.07 11.29
N ALA A 152 16.98 7.55 10.06
CA ALA A 152 16.73 6.67 8.93
C ALA A 152 17.51 7.13 7.69
N ASP A 153 17.84 6.20 6.79
CA ASP A 153 18.47 6.51 5.51
C ASP A 153 17.42 6.48 4.39
N ASN A 154 17.10 7.64 3.84
CA ASN A 154 16.13 7.80 2.75
C ASN A 154 16.75 7.62 1.35
N GLY A 155 17.96 7.07 1.26
CA GLY A 155 18.71 6.93 0.01
C GLY A 155 19.46 8.19 -0.44
N SER A 156 19.33 9.31 0.31
CA SER A 156 20.09 10.55 0.12
C SER A 156 20.98 10.86 1.34
N GLY A 157 20.89 10.06 2.38
CA GLY A 157 21.65 10.15 3.63
C GLY A 157 20.80 9.97 4.86
N SER A 158 21.47 9.99 6.03
CA SER A 158 20.80 9.82 7.32
C SER A 158 20.06 11.09 7.73
N ILE A 159 18.80 10.93 8.12
CA ILE A 159 17.91 11.99 8.62
C ILE A 159 17.41 11.62 10.02
N SER A 160 17.05 12.61 10.85
CA SER A 160 16.27 12.37 12.06
C SER A 160 14.91 11.83 11.66
N HIS A 161 14.43 10.81 12.39
CA HIS A 161 13.19 10.13 12.06
C HIS A 161 12.47 9.62 13.31
N ALA A 162 11.15 9.46 13.18
CA ALA A 162 10.32 8.86 14.22
C ALA A 162 9.32 7.90 13.58
N TRP A 163 9.11 6.74 14.24
CA TRP A 163 8.16 5.69 13.84
C TRP A 163 7.57 5.02 15.09
N ASN A 164 6.84 3.94 14.94
CA ASN A 164 6.22 3.27 16.08
C ASN A 164 6.53 1.77 16.11
N GLN A 165 6.35 1.18 17.27
CA GLN A 165 6.09 -0.24 17.47
C GLN A 165 4.66 -0.40 18.01
N VAL A 166 3.97 -1.44 17.59
CA VAL A 166 2.61 -1.75 18.05
C VAL A 166 2.46 -3.24 18.34
N GLN A 167 1.69 -3.57 19.35
CA GLN A 167 1.38 -4.95 19.68
C GLN A 167 0.07 -5.38 19.02
N VAL A 168 0.11 -6.48 18.27
CA VAL A 168 -1.05 -7.12 17.65
C VAL A 168 -1.13 -8.56 18.14
N ASP A 169 -2.22 -8.95 18.77
CA ASP A 169 -2.42 -10.27 19.35
C ASP A 169 -1.28 -10.72 20.29
N GLY A 170 -0.72 -9.77 21.05
CA GLY A 170 0.38 -10.01 21.99
C GLY A 170 1.78 -10.09 21.37
N ILE A 171 1.92 -9.81 20.06
CA ILE A 171 3.20 -9.82 19.33
C ILE A 171 3.53 -8.39 18.89
N TRP A 172 4.80 -7.96 19.10
CA TRP A 172 5.27 -6.65 18.69
C TRP A 172 5.74 -6.62 17.25
N TYR A 173 5.39 -5.53 16.54
CA TYR A 173 5.78 -5.21 15.18
C TYR A 173 6.27 -3.78 15.07
N ASN A 174 7.18 -3.49 14.13
CA ASN A 174 7.47 -2.12 13.73
C ASN A 174 6.45 -1.65 12.70
N ILE A 175 6.18 -0.35 12.70
CA ILE A 175 5.32 0.30 11.73
C ILE A 175 5.80 1.74 11.49
N ASP A 176 5.95 2.12 10.21
CA ASP A 176 6.28 3.50 9.82
C ASP A 176 5.25 4.04 8.84
N VAL A 177 4.26 4.71 9.39
CA VAL A 177 3.17 5.31 8.62
C VAL A 177 3.66 6.42 7.70
N THR A 178 4.74 7.12 8.07
CA THR A 178 5.32 8.20 7.26
C THR A 178 5.93 7.66 5.96
N TRP A 179 6.62 6.53 6.03
CA TRP A 179 7.30 5.97 4.87
C TRP A 179 6.38 5.10 4.00
N ASP A 180 5.22 4.73 4.53
CA ASP A 180 4.14 4.10 3.76
C ASP A 180 3.23 5.13 3.08
N ASP A 181 3.38 6.44 3.39
CA ASP A 181 2.66 7.54 2.75
C ASP A 181 3.22 7.82 1.33
N PRO A 182 2.40 7.70 0.28
CA PRO A 182 2.89 7.74 -1.08
C PRO A 182 3.28 9.15 -1.54
N LEU A 183 4.47 9.25 -2.09
CA LEU A 183 4.90 10.41 -2.88
C LEU A 183 4.91 10.03 -4.36
N VAL A 184 3.95 10.50 -5.12
CA VAL A 184 3.90 10.30 -6.58
C VAL A 184 4.51 11.51 -7.27
N GLU A 185 5.62 11.29 -8.01
CA GLU A 185 6.37 12.34 -8.70
C GLU A 185 6.82 13.52 -7.80
N GLY A 186 6.96 13.24 -6.49
CA GLY A 186 7.36 14.23 -5.49
C GLY A 186 6.21 15.12 -5.00
N GLN A 187 4.98 14.74 -5.28
CA GLN A 187 3.76 15.35 -4.73
C GLN A 187 3.10 14.42 -3.72
N VAL A 188 2.52 15.00 -2.70
CA VAL A 188 1.72 14.29 -1.70
C VAL A 188 0.39 13.87 -2.33
N VAL A 189 -0.03 12.63 -2.06
CA VAL A 189 -1.31 12.06 -2.55
C VAL A 189 -2.16 11.74 -1.33
N THR A 190 -3.30 12.40 -1.21
CA THR A 190 -4.22 12.26 -0.07
C THR A 190 -5.58 11.66 -0.45
N ASP A 191 -5.67 11.02 -1.61
CA ASP A 191 -6.91 10.39 -2.10
C ASP A 191 -6.99 8.88 -1.78
N GLY A 192 -6.04 8.36 -0.99
CA GLY A 192 -5.93 6.94 -0.68
C GLY A 192 -5.41 6.07 -1.83
N SER A 193 -4.97 6.68 -2.93
CA SER A 193 -4.33 5.95 -4.03
C SER A 193 -2.83 5.75 -3.77
N ASN A 194 -2.27 4.66 -4.31
CA ASN A 194 -0.85 4.36 -4.26
C ASN A 194 -0.26 4.17 -2.84
N ILE A 195 -1.09 3.88 -1.83
CA ILE A 195 -0.61 3.52 -0.49
C ILE A 195 0.30 2.32 -0.58
N VAL A 196 1.46 2.39 0.08
CA VAL A 196 2.36 1.24 0.23
C VAL A 196 2.25 0.68 1.65
N TYR A 197 2.66 -0.57 1.84
CA TYR A 197 2.65 -1.28 3.12
C TYR A 197 4.02 -1.90 3.39
N ASP A 198 5.09 -1.24 2.92
CA ASP A 198 6.47 -1.72 3.02
C ASP A 198 6.94 -1.76 4.49
N TYR A 199 6.36 -0.89 5.34
CA TYR A 199 6.66 -0.78 6.77
C TYR A 199 5.43 -1.04 7.67
N PHE A 200 4.38 -1.66 7.14
CA PHE A 200 3.19 -2.03 7.90
C PHE A 200 3.39 -3.36 8.64
N LEU A 201 3.41 -3.36 9.98
CA LEU A 201 3.54 -4.55 10.84
C LEU A 201 4.74 -5.43 10.43
N VAL A 202 5.94 -4.84 10.37
CA VAL A 202 7.15 -5.52 9.91
C VAL A 202 8.07 -5.95 11.05
N PRO A 203 8.88 -7.02 10.86
CA PRO A 203 9.89 -7.44 11.84
C PRO A 203 11.11 -6.51 11.83
N ASP A 204 11.96 -6.68 12.86
CA ASP A 204 13.24 -5.95 12.96
C ASP A 204 14.17 -6.17 11.77
N SER A 205 14.10 -7.32 11.10
CA SER A 205 14.90 -7.61 9.90
C SER A 205 14.58 -6.70 8.72
N VAL A 206 13.36 -6.15 8.65
CA VAL A 206 12.94 -5.19 7.61
C VAL A 206 13.27 -3.76 8.03
N ILE A 207 12.80 -3.33 9.21
CA ILE A 207 12.97 -1.94 9.63
C ILE A 207 14.47 -1.58 9.81
N ALA A 208 15.30 -2.51 10.27
CA ALA A 208 16.72 -2.30 10.51
C ALA A 208 17.58 -2.18 9.23
N GLU A 209 17.03 -2.38 8.04
CA GLU A 209 17.76 -2.15 6.79
C GLU A 209 18.11 -0.67 6.61
N ASN A 210 17.28 0.22 7.15
CA ASN A 210 17.44 1.66 6.95
C ASN A 210 16.97 2.54 8.13
N HIS A 211 16.61 1.95 9.28
CA HIS A 211 16.21 2.66 10.49
C HIS A 211 17.08 2.26 11.69
N TRP A 212 17.51 3.24 12.47
CA TRP A 212 18.35 3.05 13.67
C TRP A 212 17.79 3.83 14.85
N ALA A 213 17.23 3.11 15.83
CA ALA A 213 16.69 3.72 17.05
C ALA A 213 17.80 4.39 17.87
N GLU A 214 17.52 5.57 18.43
CA GLU A 214 18.44 6.28 19.33
C GLU A 214 18.66 5.52 20.64
N MET A 215 17.61 4.86 21.16
CA MET A 215 17.64 4.06 22.39
C MET A 215 17.24 2.60 22.08
N PRO A 216 18.14 1.79 21.47
CA PRO A 216 17.79 0.43 21.03
C PRO A 216 17.35 -0.51 22.16
N ALA A 217 17.80 -0.26 23.41
CA ALA A 217 17.46 -1.07 24.58
C ALA A 217 16.01 -0.87 25.07
N ASP A 218 15.37 0.21 24.65
CA ASP A 218 14.00 0.54 25.07
C ASP A 218 12.95 0.02 24.11
N ARG A 219 13.39 -0.61 22.99
CA ARG A 219 12.51 -1.22 21.97
C ARG A 219 12.09 -2.63 22.37
N ASN A 220 10.91 -3.02 21.87
CA ASN A 220 10.47 -4.40 21.89
C ASN A 220 11.12 -5.20 20.75
N LEU A 221 11.31 -6.50 20.94
CA LEU A 221 11.82 -7.39 19.90
C LEU A 221 10.68 -7.76 18.93
N CYS A 222 10.85 -7.45 17.66
CA CYS A 222 9.87 -7.73 16.60
C CYS A 222 10.46 -8.79 15.65
N THR A 223 10.02 -10.04 15.78
CA THR A 223 10.58 -11.16 14.99
C THR A 223 9.58 -11.87 14.10
N ASP A 224 8.30 -11.55 14.21
CA ASP A 224 7.25 -12.21 13.44
C ASP A 224 7.08 -11.55 12.07
N ASP A 225 7.09 -12.35 11.01
CA ASP A 225 7.06 -11.92 9.62
C ASP A 225 5.76 -12.27 8.88
N ARG A 226 4.74 -12.75 9.62
CA ARG A 226 3.49 -13.29 9.06
C ARG A 226 2.74 -12.35 8.13
N TYR A 227 2.92 -11.04 8.28
CA TYR A 227 2.22 -10.04 7.48
C TYR A 227 2.97 -9.62 6.20
N LEU A 228 4.26 -9.95 6.03
CA LEU A 228 5.06 -9.46 4.90
C LEU A 228 4.47 -9.81 3.53
N ALA A 229 4.01 -11.05 3.36
CA ALA A 229 3.41 -11.47 2.09
C ALA A 229 2.09 -10.74 1.81
N SER A 230 1.24 -10.56 2.82
CA SER A 230 -0.03 -9.84 2.67
C SER A 230 0.20 -8.34 2.46
N ASN A 231 1.20 -7.73 3.11
CA ASN A 231 1.56 -6.33 2.92
C ASN A 231 1.93 -6.04 1.46
N ARG A 232 2.78 -6.88 0.86
CA ARG A 232 3.13 -6.77 -0.56
C ARG A 232 1.91 -6.87 -1.47
N GLN A 233 0.97 -7.78 -1.16
CA GLN A 233 -0.28 -7.91 -1.90
C GLN A 233 -1.18 -6.68 -1.73
N LEU A 234 -1.26 -6.09 -0.53
CA LEU A 234 -2.00 -4.85 -0.29
C LEU A 234 -1.42 -3.68 -1.12
N THR A 235 -0.10 -3.55 -1.17
CA THR A 235 0.58 -2.52 -1.97
C THR A 235 0.25 -2.61 -3.46
N ILE A 236 0.09 -3.81 -4.02
CA ILE A 236 -0.23 -3.96 -5.45
C ILE A 236 -1.73 -4.03 -5.74
N ALA A 237 -2.58 -4.19 -4.73
CA ALA A 237 -4.02 -4.35 -4.90
C ALA A 237 -4.69 -3.30 -5.82
N PRO A 238 -4.34 -2.00 -5.75
CA PRO A 238 -4.90 -0.98 -6.63
C PRO A 238 -4.57 -1.18 -8.13
N TYR A 239 -3.54 -1.96 -8.43
CA TYR A 239 -3.06 -2.22 -9.80
C TYR A 239 -3.54 -3.56 -10.36
N LEU A 240 -4.27 -4.34 -9.55
CA LEU A 240 -4.82 -5.62 -9.98
C LEU A 240 -6.10 -5.42 -10.82
N SER A 241 -6.18 -6.16 -11.92
CA SER A 241 -7.36 -6.21 -12.79
C SER A 241 -7.89 -7.64 -12.87
N GLU A 242 -9.13 -7.84 -12.49
CA GLU A 242 -9.78 -9.16 -12.50
C GLU A 242 -10.04 -9.67 -13.94
N PRO A 243 -9.80 -10.95 -14.23
CA PRO A 243 -9.20 -11.95 -13.34
C PRO A 243 -7.67 -11.84 -13.29
N TYR A 244 -7.09 -11.96 -12.10
CA TYR A 244 -5.64 -11.98 -11.91
C TYR A 244 -5.17 -13.25 -11.21
N PHE A 245 -3.90 -13.65 -11.44
CA PHE A 245 -3.32 -14.88 -10.94
C PHE A 245 -1.88 -14.64 -10.47
N PHE A 246 -1.59 -14.98 -9.20
CA PHE A 246 -0.23 -15.02 -8.69
C PHE A 246 0.49 -16.26 -9.17
N LEU A 247 1.74 -16.11 -9.59
CA LEU A 247 2.60 -17.18 -10.07
C LEU A 247 3.83 -17.30 -9.17
N SER A 248 4.09 -18.51 -8.69
CA SER A 248 5.28 -18.85 -7.90
C SER A 248 6.46 -19.20 -8.80
N GLU A 249 6.20 -19.80 -9.97
CA GLU A 249 7.23 -20.27 -10.90
C GLU A 249 6.85 -20.01 -12.36
N ASP A 250 7.85 -19.73 -13.20
CA ASP A 250 7.64 -19.50 -14.63
C ASP A 250 7.06 -20.73 -15.37
N ALA A 251 7.28 -21.93 -14.83
CA ALA A 251 6.73 -23.17 -15.38
C ALA A 251 5.18 -23.21 -15.38
N GLU A 252 4.53 -22.43 -14.50
CA GLU A 252 3.08 -22.36 -14.36
C GLU A 252 2.42 -21.51 -15.47
N ILE A 253 3.19 -20.65 -16.14
CA ILE A 253 2.66 -19.66 -17.11
C ILE A 253 1.89 -20.34 -18.23
N GLN A 254 2.40 -21.43 -18.80
CA GLN A 254 1.81 -22.10 -19.94
C GLN A 254 0.48 -22.77 -19.60
N ASP A 255 0.44 -23.49 -18.48
CA ASP A 255 -0.79 -24.17 -18.05
C ASP A 255 -1.86 -23.16 -17.67
N LEU A 256 -1.48 -22.04 -17.07
CA LEU A 256 -2.38 -20.99 -16.67
C LEU A 256 -2.91 -20.20 -17.87
N ALA A 257 -2.05 -19.84 -18.84
CA ALA A 257 -2.47 -19.19 -20.07
C ALA A 257 -3.45 -20.08 -20.84
N TYR A 258 -3.15 -21.39 -20.95
CA TYR A 258 -4.06 -22.37 -21.54
C TYR A 258 -5.42 -22.38 -20.79
N SER A 259 -5.38 -22.45 -19.46
CA SER A 259 -6.59 -22.49 -18.63
C SER A 259 -7.45 -21.23 -18.74
N CYS A 260 -6.82 -20.05 -18.80
CA CYS A 260 -7.52 -18.78 -19.03
C CYS A 260 -8.27 -18.79 -20.36
N LEU A 261 -7.60 -19.18 -21.43
CA LEU A 261 -8.18 -19.21 -22.77
C LEU A 261 -9.24 -20.28 -22.94
N ASP A 262 -9.04 -21.45 -22.35
CA ASP A 262 -10.03 -22.54 -22.33
C ASP A 262 -11.29 -22.14 -21.53
N SER A 263 -11.15 -21.14 -20.65
CA SER A 263 -12.26 -20.49 -19.92
C SER A 263 -12.93 -19.34 -20.69
N ASP A 264 -12.62 -19.16 -21.97
CA ASP A 264 -13.10 -18.04 -22.81
C ASP A 264 -12.67 -16.64 -22.26
N LEU A 265 -11.59 -16.53 -21.45
CA LEU A 265 -11.08 -15.26 -20.99
C LEU A 265 -10.30 -14.56 -22.10
N SER A 266 -10.74 -13.38 -22.49
CA SER A 266 -10.04 -12.50 -23.46
C SER A 266 -9.12 -11.49 -22.78
N GLU A 267 -9.26 -11.30 -21.47
CA GLU A 267 -8.42 -10.42 -20.65
C GLU A 267 -8.10 -11.12 -19.33
N PHE A 268 -6.85 -11.05 -18.90
CA PHE A 268 -6.39 -11.55 -17.60
C PHE A 268 -5.05 -10.92 -17.22
N GLN A 269 -4.71 -10.98 -15.94
CA GLN A 269 -3.45 -10.45 -15.42
C GLN A 269 -2.66 -11.54 -14.71
N LEU A 270 -1.37 -11.63 -15.02
CA LEU A 270 -0.42 -12.51 -14.32
C LEU A 270 0.48 -11.68 -13.43
N VAL A 271 0.66 -12.11 -12.20
CA VAL A 271 1.40 -11.41 -11.15
C VAL A 271 2.61 -12.24 -10.75
N PHE A 272 3.80 -11.68 -10.93
CA PHE A 272 5.08 -12.33 -10.63
C PHE A 272 5.76 -11.64 -9.45
N ASP A 273 6.21 -12.41 -8.48
CA ASP A 273 7.17 -11.97 -7.45
C ASP A 273 8.56 -11.99 -8.09
N ALA A 274 8.98 -10.86 -8.66
CA ALA A 274 10.21 -10.76 -9.42
C ALA A 274 10.70 -9.29 -9.48
N PRO A 275 12.03 -9.06 -9.52
CA PRO A 275 12.58 -7.72 -9.62
C PRO A 275 12.28 -7.08 -10.98
N ASP A 276 12.16 -5.77 -11.03
CA ASP A 276 11.85 -4.97 -12.23
C ASP A 276 12.74 -5.29 -13.44
N ALA A 277 13.99 -5.66 -13.20
CA ALA A 277 14.92 -6.03 -14.27
C ALA A 277 14.44 -7.22 -15.10
N GLU A 278 13.55 -8.05 -14.58
CA GLU A 278 12.98 -9.20 -15.27
C GLU A 278 11.71 -8.88 -16.07
N ALA A 279 11.19 -7.64 -16.01
CA ALA A 279 9.89 -7.29 -16.60
C ALA A 279 9.77 -7.68 -18.07
N GLN A 280 10.79 -7.40 -18.90
CA GLN A 280 10.77 -7.77 -20.32
C GLN A 280 10.76 -9.29 -20.51
N ASN A 281 11.52 -10.02 -19.71
CA ASN A 281 11.55 -11.49 -19.76
C ASN A 281 10.17 -12.08 -19.40
N LYS A 282 9.48 -11.53 -18.37
CA LYS A 282 8.13 -11.98 -17.99
C LYS A 282 7.11 -11.70 -19.10
N ILE A 283 7.18 -10.52 -19.76
CA ILE A 283 6.35 -10.21 -20.94
C ILE A 283 6.55 -11.27 -22.05
N ASP A 284 7.80 -11.56 -22.39
CA ASP A 284 8.14 -12.49 -23.48
C ASP A 284 7.67 -13.91 -23.15
N LEU A 285 7.85 -14.36 -21.90
CA LEU A 285 7.35 -15.66 -21.45
C LEU A 285 5.83 -15.76 -21.53
N VAL A 286 5.12 -14.73 -21.07
CA VAL A 286 3.65 -14.68 -21.10
C VAL A 286 3.12 -14.65 -22.53
N LEU A 287 3.71 -13.85 -23.42
CA LEU A 287 3.33 -13.80 -24.83
C LEU A 287 3.52 -15.15 -25.51
N ASN A 288 4.69 -15.79 -25.33
CA ASN A 288 4.98 -17.09 -25.92
C ASN A 288 4.02 -18.18 -25.40
N ALA A 289 3.76 -18.21 -24.10
CA ALA A 289 2.85 -19.17 -23.49
C ALA A 289 1.39 -18.96 -23.97
N THR A 290 0.93 -17.69 -24.04
CA THR A 290 -0.40 -17.36 -24.52
C THR A 290 -0.56 -17.73 -25.99
N GLN A 291 0.45 -17.47 -26.82
CA GLN A 291 0.44 -17.90 -28.23
C GLN A 291 0.37 -19.42 -28.36
N ALA A 292 1.20 -20.16 -27.64
CA ALA A 292 1.18 -21.61 -27.66
C ALA A 292 -0.18 -22.18 -27.23
N ALA A 293 -0.80 -21.58 -26.22
CA ALA A 293 -2.14 -21.94 -25.77
C ALA A 293 -3.21 -21.64 -26.84
N MET A 294 -3.13 -20.50 -27.51
CA MET A 294 -4.02 -20.19 -28.65
C MET A 294 -3.87 -21.18 -29.80
N GLU A 295 -2.66 -21.55 -30.17
CA GLU A 295 -2.41 -22.57 -31.22
C GLU A 295 -2.98 -23.93 -30.80
N GLN A 296 -2.77 -24.35 -29.54
CA GLN A 296 -3.26 -25.62 -29.02
C GLN A 296 -4.80 -25.67 -28.97
N LEU A 297 -5.44 -24.56 -28.61
CA LEU A 297 -6.87 -24.38 -28.53
C LEU A 297 -7.48 -24.02 -29.89
N SER A 298 -6.65 -23.81 -30.91
CA SER A 298 -6.95 -23.32 -32.20
C SER A 298 -7.82 -22.01 -32.19
N LEU A 299 -7.49 -20.93 -31.44
CA LEU A 299 -8.13 -19.61 -31.37
C LEU A 299 -7.54 -18.63 -32.42
N CYS A 300 -8.29 -17.65 -32.90
CA CYS A 300 -7.83 -16.61 -33.83
C CYS A 300 -7.84 -15.23 -33.16
N GLY A 301 -6.81 -14.44 -33.37
CA GLY A 301 -6.79 -13.08 -32.87
C GLY A 301 -5.40 -12.53 -32.60
N HIS A 302 -5.38 -11.33 -32.06
CA HIS A 302 -4.18 -10.61 -31.67
C HIS A 302 -3.97 -10.68 -30.17
N ILE A 303 -2.75 -10.98 -29.73
CA ILE A 303 -2.34 -10.91 -28.32
C ILE A 303 -1.62 -9.59 -28.09
N SER A 304 -1.96 -8.88 -27.03
CA SER A 304 -1.14 -7.81 -26.45
C SER A 304 -0.85 -8.11 -24.99
N ALA A 305 0.36 -7.79 -24.54
CA ALA A 305 0.73 -7.87 -23.15
C ALA A 305 1.36 -6.54 -22.72
N LYS A 306 0.99 -6.07 -21.52
CA LYS A 306 1.51 -4.84 -20.92
C LYS A 306 1.96 -5.14 -19.50
N ALA A 307 3.22 -4.85 -19.17
CA ALA A 307 3.70 -4.95 -17.81
C ALA A 307 3.59 -3.62 -17.06
N THR A 308 3.24 -3.73 -15.78
CA THR A 308 3.38 -2.70 -14.76
C THR A 308 4.36 -3.24 -13.73
N TYR A 309 5.38 -2.47 -13.38
CA TYR A 309 6.43 -2.86 -12.44
C TYR A 309 6.95 -1.64 -11.67
N GLY A 310 7.88 -1.82 -10.73
CA GLY A 310 8.32 -0.77 -9.79
C GLY A 310 7.41 -0.68 -8.56
N ILE A 311 6.61 -1.71 -8.27
CA ILE A 311 5.67 -1.75 -7.16
C ILE A 311 5.94 -2.99 -6.31
N ALA A 312 6.49 -2.83 -5.12
CA ALA A 312 6.70 -3.89 -4.11
C ALA A 312 7.39 -5.17 -4.67
N ASP A 313 8.32 -5.00 -5.63
CA ASP A 313 9.02 -6.09 -6.35
C ASP A 313 8.07 -7.07 -7.06
N TYR A 314 6.90 -6.59 -7.48
CA TYR A 314 6.02 -7.34 -8.36
C TYR A 314 6.06 -6.82 -9.79
N ILE A 315 5.91 -7.76 -10.72
CA ILE A 315 5.67 -7.49 -12.14
C ILE A 315 4.26 -7.99 -12.47
N LEU A 316 3.40 -7.09 -12.91
CA LEU A 316 2.02 -7.37 -13.29
C LEU A 316 1.93 -7.36 -14.82
N VAL A 317 1.66 -8.49 -15.45
CA VAL A 317 1.52 -8.59 -16.90
C VAL A 317 0.06 -8.75 -17.26
N ALA A 318 -0.56 -7.67 -17.73
CA ALA A 318 -1.93 -7.69 -18.27
C ALA A 318 -1.92 -8.20 -19.72
N VAL A 319 -2.73 -9.21 -20.01
CA VAL A 319 -2.90 -9.82 -21.32
C VAL A 319 -4.27 -9.46 -21.87
N THR A 320 -4.33 -9.04 -23.13
CA THR A 320 -5.57 -8.81 -23.86
C THR A 320 -5.52 -9.55 -25.19
N ILE A 321 -6.58 -10.28 -25.51
CA ILE A 321 -6.74 -11.00 -26.77
C ILE A 321 -7.91 -10.38 -27.54
N THR A 322 -7.61 -9.88 -28.72
CA THR A 322 -8.61 -9.29 -29.61
C THR A 322 -8.90 -10.27 -30.74
N PRO A 323 -10.15 -10.78 -30.89
CA PRO A 323 -10.52 -11.63 -32.01
C PRO A 323 -10.31 -10.94 -33.37
N ASP A 324 -10.01 -11.73 -34.42
CA ASP A 324 -9.92 -11.25 -35.80
C ASP A 324 -11.29 -10.84 -36.37
#